data_c5cc08e07c77819a9271edadc96b14bb
#
_entry.id   c5cc08e07c77819a9271edadc96b14bb
#
_cell.length_a   1.000
_cell.length_b   1.000
_cell.length_c   1.000
_cell.angle_alpha   90.00
_cell.angle_beta   90.00
_cell.angle_gamma   90.00
#
_symmetry.space_group_name_H-M   'P 1'
#
loop_
_entity.id
_entity.type
_entity.pdbx_description
1 polymer ?
#
loop_
_entity_poly.entity_id
_entity_poly.type
_entity_poly.pdbx_seq_one_letter_code
_entity_poly.pdbx_strand_id
1 'polypeptide(L)'
;MDARLPLDIATLAWLAFGIGGVFGYAAQRSNFCTMGAIADIHIMEDWTRLRMWALAAATAVAGTTALQMGGLIDVHGSIYTGARLIWLSHIVGGLLFGIGMTLASGCGAKTLVRLGNGNLKSLVVFVFLGLSAYMTLRGLFGGWRSAWLDPVAITLDSHQDLPSLIAARFALDPRSAWLACGGIAAGGLGLFALSSREMWRPAPLLGSVAIGATIVAGWYLSGHLGFLPEDPETLEPAFLATNSGRMES
;
A
#
# COMPACT_ATOMS: atom_id res chain seq x y z
N MET A 1 29.64 -7.45 9.74
CA MET A 1 28.78 -8.20 8.79
C MET A 1 28.08 -9.27 9.63
N ASP A 2 27.00 -8.85 10.30
CA ASP A 2 26.23 -9.77 11.15
C ASP A 2 25.41 -10.66 10.22
N ALA A 3 25.78 -11.94 10.18
CA ALA A 3 24.97 -13.00 9.57
C ALA A 3 23.68 -13.14 10.41
N ARG A 4 22.70 -12.31 10.14
CA ARG A 4 21.36 -12.50 10.69
C ARG A 4 20.83 -13.78 10.06
N LEU A 5 20.65 -14.81 10.89
CA LEU A 5 19.91 -16.01 10.47
C LEU A 5 18.56 -15.53 9.91
N PRO A 6 18.17 -15.95 8.70
CA PRO A 6 16.88 -15.59 8.14
C PRO A 6 15.79 -16.02 9.11
N LEU A 7 14.88 -15.11 9.42
CA LEU A 7 13.70 -15.48 10.21
C LEU A 7 12.97 -16.60 9.47
N ASP A 8 12.57 -17.63 10.21
CA ASP A 8 11.77 -18.70 9.64
C ASP A 8 10.49 -18.14 9.01
N ILE A 9 10.11 -18.67 7.85
CA ILE A 9 8.91 -18.27 7.09
C ILE A 9 7.66 -18.28 7.97
N ALA A 10 7.57 -19.26 8.91
CA ALA A 10 6.48 -19.32 9.86
C ALA A 10 6.45 -18.09 10.79
N THR A 11 7.60 -17.63 11.26
CA THR A 11 7.69 -16.42 12.10
C THR A 11 7.30 -15.16 11.33
N LEU A 12 7.73 -15.04 10.07
CA LEU A 12 7.32 -13.93 9.20
C LEU A 12 5.81 -13.94 8.98
N ALA A 13 5.20 -15.12 8.75
CA ALA A 13 3.76 -15.26 8.59
C ALA A 13 2.98 -14.85 9.86
N TRP A 14 3.46 -15.21 11.05
CA TRP A 14 2.85 -14.79 12.31
C TRP A 14 2.97 -13.28 12.56
N LEU A 15 4.10 -12.67 12.20
CA LEU A 15 4.28 -11.23 12.28
C LEU A 15 3.33 -10.51 11.30
N ALA A 16 3.23 -10.99 10.06
CA ALA A 16 2.30 -10.45 9.06
C ALA A 16 0.84 -10.58 9.54
N PHE A 17 0.47 -11.73 10.14
CA PHE A 17 -0.85 -11.93 10.74
C PHE A 17 -1.11 -10.94 11.87
N GLY A 18 -0.13 -10.69 12.75
CA GLY A 18 -0.23 -9.69 13.80
C GLY A 18 -0.44 -8.27 13.28
N ILE A 19 0.33 -7.86 12.25
CA ILE A 19 0.17 -6.56 11.58
C ILE A 19 -1.24 -6.45 10.97
N GLY A 20 -1.70 -7.49 10.27
CA GLY A 20 -3.06 -7.57 9.71
C GLY A 20 -4.14 -7.47 10.78
N GLY A 21 -3.95 -8.09 11.94
CA GLY A 21 -4.85 -7.99 13.10
C GLY A 21 -4.96 -6.56 13.62
N VAL A 22 -3.83 -5.85 13.78
CA VAL A 22 -3.81 -4.43 14.18
C VAL A 22 -4.51 -3.56 13.14
N PHE A 23 -4.21 -3.77 11.85
CA PHE A 23 -4.89 -3.08 10.75
C PHE A 23 -6.40 -3.27 10.81
N GLY A 24 -6.87 -4.53 10.91
CA GLY A 24 -8.29 -4.86 10.95
C GLY A 24 -9.00 -4.23 12.14
N TYR A 25 -8.40 -4.29 13.33
CA TYR A 25 -8.94 -3.66 14.54
C TYR A 25 -9.03 -2.13 14.39
N ALA A 26 -7.94 -1.49 13.92
CA ALA A 26 -7.91 -0.05 13.70
C ALA A 26 -8.94 0.38 12.65
N ALA A 27 -9.04 -0.32 11.52
CA ALA A 27 -10.00 -0.05 10.46
C ALA A 27 -11.45 -0.21 10.91
N GLN A 28 -11.72 -1.23 11.74
CA GLN A 28 -13.06 -1.44 12.32
C GLN A 28 -13.41 -0.34 13.31
N ARG A 29 -12.50 -0.06 14.25
CA ARG A 29 -12.76 0.89 15.35
C ARG A 29 -12.93 2.34 14.85
N SER A 30 -12.21 2.71 13.81
CA SER A 30 -12.24 4.05 13.21
C SER A 30 -13.21 4.20 12.04
N ASN A 31 -13.90 3.11 11.64
CA ASN A 31 -14.73 3.07 10.42
C ASN A 31 -13.99 3.51 9.15
N PHE A 32 -12.70 3.18 9.07
CA PHE A 32 -11.87 3.52 7.94
C PHE A 32 -12.38 2.86 6.65
N CYS A 33 -12.68 3.65 5.63
CA CYS A 33 -13.21 3.15 4.36
C CYS A 33 -13.00 4.15 3.23
N THR A 34 -12.37 3.72 2.13
CA THR A 34 -12.13 4.56 0.95
C THR A 34 -13.43 5.00 0.28
N MET A 35 -14.32 4.06 -0.01
CA MET A 35 -15.62 4.36 -0.60
C MET A 35 -16.44 5.29 0.31
N GLY A 36 -16.43 5.02 1.62
CA GLY A 36 -17.11 5.88 2.60
C GLY A 36 -16.56 7.31 2.61
N ALA A 37 -15.24 7.48 2.46
CA ALA A 37 -14.63 8.81 2.40
C ALA A 37 -15.13 9.63 1.21
N ILE A 38 -15.27 9.00 0.03
CA ILE A 38 -15.78 9.65 -1.17
C ILE A 38 -17.28 9.92 -1.04
N ALA A 39 -18.05 8.96 -0.56
CA ALA A 39 -19.49 9.08 -0.38
C ALA A 39 -19.86 10.18 0.62
N ASP A 40 -19.17 10.27 1.76
CA ASP A 40 -19.43 11.27 2.80
C ASP A 40 -19.22 12.70 2.27
N ILE A 41 -18.20 12.92 1.44
CA ILE A 41 -17.96 14.23 0.81
C ILE A 41 -19.14 14.64 -0.08
N HIS A 42 -19.66 13.71 -0.88
CA HIS A 42 -20.70 14.04 -1.87
C HIS A 42 -22.12 14.10 -1.27
N ILE A 43 -22.37 13.31 -0.23
CA ILE A 43 -23.72 13.17 0.35
C ILE A 43 -23.88 14.02 1.60
N MET A 44 -22.84 14.11 2.45
CA MET A 44 -22.90 14.74 3.77
C MET A 44 -21.98 15.99 3.89
N GLU A 45 -21.20 16.30 2.86
CA GLU A 45 -20.15 17.33 2.90
C GLU A 45 -19.13 17.13 4.04
N ASP A 46 -19.02 15.87 4.54
CA ASP A 46 -18.12 15.51 5.62
C ASP A 46 -16.77 14.99 5.10
N TRP A 47 -15.72 15.72 5.41
CA TRP A 47 -14.34 15.45 5.00
C TRP A 47 -13.57 14.59 6.00
N THR A 48 -14.16 14.22 7.11
CA THR A 48 -13.47 13.56 8.23
C THR A 48 -12.79 12.27 7.78
N ARG A 49 -13.47 11.40 7.04
CA ARG A 49 -12.88 10.15 6.55
C ARG A 49 -11.79 10.37 5.50
N LEU A 50 -11.91 11.38 4.64
CA LEU A 50 -10.83 11.72 3.71
C LEU A 50 -9.59 12.23 4.45
N ARG A 51 -9.79 13.03 5.51
CA ARG A 51 -8.69 13.49 6.37
C ARG A 51 -8.04 12.34 7.13
N MET A 52 -8.80 11.35 7.57
CA MET A 52 -8.25 10.10 8.12
C MET A 52 -7.36 9.39 7.10
N TRP A 53 -7.78 9.33 5.86
CA TRP A 53 -6.99 8.79 4.75
C TRP A 53 -5.70 9.57 4.53
N ALA A 54 -5.78 10.90 4.53
CA ALA A 54 -4.62 11.76 4.39
C ALA A 54 -3.62 11.58 5.54
N LEU A 55 -4.10 11.44 6.79
CA LEU A 55 -3.23 11.20 7.95
C LEU A 55 -2.58 9.81 7.90
N ALA A 56 -3.32 8.78 7.51
CA ALA A 56 -2.76 7.44 7.33
C ALA A 56 -1.67 7.43 6.23
N ALA A 57 -1.93 8.10 5.10
CA ALA A 57 -0.94 8.28 4.04
C ALA A 57 0.27 9.10 4.50
N ALA A 58 0.06 10.20 5.24
CA ALA A 58 1.15 11.00 5.81
C ALA A 58 2.06 10.16 6.73
N THR A 59 1.45 9.36 7.61
CA THR A 59 2.19 8.47 8.51
C THR A 59 2.96 7.39 7.73
N ALA A 60 2.33 6.78 6.72
CA ALA A 60 2.97 5.77 5.87
C ALA A 60 4.15 6.38 5.09
N VAL A 61 3.97 7.54 4.45
CA VAL A 61 5.04 8.23 3.69
C VAL A 61 6.18 8.63 4.60
N ALA A 62 5.89 9.25 5.76
CA ALA A 62 6.93 9.65 6.71
C ALA A 62 7.74 8.44 7.21
N GLY A 63 7.04 7.37 7.61
CA GLY A 63 7.69 6.15 8.10
C GLY A 63 8.50 5.43 7.01
N THR A 64 7.96 5.30 5.79
CA THR A 64 8.69 4.70 4.66
C THR A 64 9.92 5.52 4.29
N THR A 65 9.80 6.86 4.26
CA THR A 65 10.95 7.74 4.03
C THR A 65 12.01 7.57 5.13
N ALA A 66 11.60 7.46 6.38
CA ALA A 66 12.52 7.22 7.49
C ALA A 66 13.25 5.87 7.38
N LEU A 67 12.54 4.80 7.01
CA LEU A 67 13.13 3.47 6.79
C LEU A 67 14.14 3.49 5.63
N GLN A 68 13.80 4.14 4.52
CA GLN A 68 14.67 4.31 3.35
C GLN A 68 15.94 5.12 3.72
N MET A 69 15.77 6.24 4.45
CA MET A 69 16.90 7.07 4.89
C MET A 69 17.79 6.37 5.91
N GLY A 70 17.21 5.52 6.74
CA GLY A 70 17.92 4.66 7.69
C GLY A 70 18.68 3.49 7.02
N GLY A 71 18.50 3.27 5.71
CA GLY A 71 19.10 2.15 4.99
C GLY A 71 18.55 0.79 5.43
N LEU A 72 17.34 0.78 6.03
CA LEU A 72 16.69 -0.44 6.51
C LEU A 72 15.93 -1.16 5.39
N ILE A 73 15.47 -0.42 4.39
CA ILE A 73 14.79 -0.94 3.21
C ILE A 73 15.31 -0.23 1.95
N ASP A 74 15.19 -0.89 0.81
CA ASP A 74 15.37 -0.27 -0.50
C ASP A 74 14.04 -0.33 -1.28
N VAL A 75 13.31 0.79 -1.32
CA VAL A 75 12.02 0.90 -2.01
C VAL A 75 12.14 0.62 -3.51
N HIS A 76 13.32 0.76 -4.12
CA HIS A 76 13.54 0.45 -5.53
C HIS A 76 13.44 -1.05 -5.86
N GLY A 77 13.64 -1.92 -4.87
CA GLY A 77 13.36 -3.35 -4.97
C GLY A 77 11.86 -3.69 -5.01
N SER A 78 10.96 -2.70 -4.86
CA SER A 78 9.51 -2.90 -4.85
C SER A 78 8.94 -3.13 -6.26
N ILE A 79 7.81 -3.84 -6.32
CA ILE A 79 7.01 -3.97 -7.54
C ILE A 79 6.41 -2.63 -8.01
N TYR A 80 6.30 -1.64 -7.11
CA TYR A 80 5.65 -0.35 -7.37
C TYR A 80 6.57 0.68 -8.01
N THR A 81 7.89 0.48 -8.01
CA THR A 81 8.89 1.46 -8.46
C THR A 81 9.58 1.09 -9.77
N GLY A 82 9.04 0.14 -10.52
CA GLY A 82 9.59 -0.27 -11.81
C GLY A 82 9.68 0.89 -12.81
N ALA A 83 10.64 0.86 -13.74
CA ALA A 83 10.83 1.90 -14.75
C ALA A 83 9.74 1.94 -15.84
N ARG A 84 8.84 0.95 -15.87
CA ARG A 84 7.80 0.82 -16.89
C ARG A 84 6.44 1.24 -16.34
N LEU A 85 5.96 2.42 -16.73
CA LEU A 85 4.66 2.96 -16.33
C LEU A 85 3.56 2.46 -17.30
N ILE A 86 2.77 1.47 -16.88
CA ILE A 86 1.64 0.91 -17.62
C ILE A 86 0.36 1.74 -17.36
N TRP A 87 0.36 2.99 -17.76
CA TRP A 87 -0.65 3.98 -17.41
C TRP A 87 -2.09 3.59 -17.82
N LEU A 88 -2.25 2.93 -18.98
CA LEU A 88 -3.56 2.50 -19.46
C LEU A 88 -4.16 1.41 -18.55
N SER A 89 -3.36 0.43 -18.15
CA SER A 89 -3.77 -0.59 -17.18
C SER A 89 -4.15 0.03 -15.83
N HIS A 90 -3.45 1.05 -15.37
CA HIS A 90 -3.78 1.75 -14.13
C HIS A 90 -5.13 2.50 -14.22
N ILE A 91 -5.39 3.19 -15.33
CA ILE A 91 -6.67 3.91 -15.52
C ILE A 91 -7.84 2.91 -15.62
N VAL A 92 -7.75 1.91 -16.50
CA VAL A 92 -8.81 0.92 -16.67
C VAL A 92 -9.03 0.12 -15.38
N GLY A 93 -7.95 -0.32 -14.72
CA GLY A 93 -8.02 -1.03 -13.45
C GLY A 93 -8.64 -0.18 -12.34
N GLY A 94 -8.27 1.10 -12.25
CA GLY A 94 -8.83 2.03 -11.27
C GLY A 94 -10.33 2.30 -11.49
N LEU A 95 -10.77 2.45 -12.72
CA LEU A 95 -12.19 2.60 -13.07
C LEU A 95 -13.00 1.35 -12.71
N LEU A 96 -12.52 0.17 -13.09
CA LEU A 96 -13.18 -1.10 -12.76
C LEU A 96 -13.24 -1.33 -11.25
N PHE A 97 -12.15 -1.00 -10.54
CA PHE A 97 -12.11 -1.08 -9.09
C PHE A 97 -13.10 -0.13 -8.42
N GLY A 98 -13.22 1.11 -8.90
CA GLY A 98 -14.18 2.09 -8.42
C GLY A 98 -15.64 1.63 -8.60
N ILE A 99 -15.98 1.14 -9.80
CA ILE A 99 -17.31 0.57 -10.09
C ILE A 99 -17.57 -0.65 -9.18
N GLY A 100 -16.60 -1.55 -9.05
CA GLY A 100 -16.70 -2.73 -8.19
C GLY A 100 -16.93 -2.38 -6.73
N MET A 101 -16.24 -1.37 -6.18
CA MET A 101 -16.44 -0.89 -4.81
C MET A 101 -17.87 -0.39 -4.56
N THR A 102 -18.44 0.34 -5.51
CA THR A 102 -19.82 0.86 -5.37
C THR A 102 -20.85 -0.25 -5.42
N LEU A 103 -20.71 -1.22 -6.32
CA LEU A 103 -21.59 -2.38 -6.42
C LEU A 103 -21.49 -3.30 -5.19
N ALA A 104 -20.28 -3.50 -4.66
CA ALA A 104 -20.03 -4.30 -3.47
C ALA A 104 -20.38 -3.59 -2.15
N SER A 105 -20.79 -2.32 -2.20
CA SER A 105 -21.08 -1.48 -1.03
C SER A 105 -19.91 -1.35 -0.06
N GLY A 106 -18.66 -1.38 -0.57
CA GLY A 106 -17.45 -1.18 0.21
C GLY A 106 -16.17 -1.64 -0.50
N CYS A 107 -15.03 -1.17 -0.02
CA CYS A 107 -13.73 -1.64 -0.48
C CYS A 107 -13.39 -3.03 0.10
N GLY A 108 -12.36 -3.69 -0.42
CA GLY A 108 -11.92 -5.02 0.05
C GLY A 108 -11.66 -5.09 1.55
N ALA A 109 -10.99 -4.07 2.12
CA ALA A 109 -10.76 -4.00 3.56
C ALA A 109 -12.06 -3.94 4.38
N LYS A 110 -13.06 -3.15 3.93
CA LYS A 110 -14.37 -3.08 4.58
C LYS A 110 -15.13 -4.40 4.47
N THR A 111 -14.99 -5.10 3.36
CA THR A 111 -15.59 -6.43 3.15
C THR A 111 -15.01 -7.44 4.13
N LEU A 112 -13.68 -7.46 4.33
CA LEU A 112 -13.01 -8.31 5.32
C LEU A 112 -13.45 -8.00 6.76
N VAL A 113 -13.53 -6.72 7.12
CA VAL A 113 -14.01 -6.30 8.44
C VAL A 113 -15.46 -6.75 8.68
N ARG A 114 -16.35 -6.61 7.68
CA ARG A 114 -17.75 -7.10 7.77
C ARG A 114 -17.82 -8.62 7.87
N LEU A 115 -16.95 -9.32 7.15
CA LEU A 115 -16.86 -10.78 7.23
C LEU A 115 -16.46 -11.22 8.65
N GLY A 116 -15.44 -10.56 9.24
CA GLY A 116 -15.03 -10.80 10.63
C GLY A 116 -16.13 -10.52 11.66
N ASN A 117 -17.06 -9.62 11.33
CA ASN A 117 -18.26 -9.35 12.15
C ASN A 117 -19.42 -10.35 11.90
N GLY A 118 -19.18 -11.44 11.15
CA GLY A 118 -20.17 -12.48 10.90
C GLY A 118 -21.15 -12.21 9.75
N ASN A 119 -20.87 -11.23 8.89
CA ASN A 119 -21.74 -10.93 7.74
C ASN A 119 -21.47 -11.89 6.58
N LEU A 120 -22.32 -12.91 6.41
CA LEU A 120 -22.19 -13.93 5.36
C LEU A 120 -22.33 -13.36 3.93
N LYS A 121 -23.05 -12.25 3.74
CA LYS A 121 -23.10 -11.59 2.42
C LYS A 121 -21.72 -11.08 2.01
N SER A 122 -20.92 -10.62 2.97
CA SER A 122 -19.54 -10.21 2.73
C SER A 122 -18.61 -11.36 2.39
N LEU A 123 -18.91 -12.59 2.82
CA LEU A 123 -18.19 -13.79 2.41
C LEU A 123 -18.34 -14.03 0.91
N VAL A 124 -19.56 -13.93 0.39
CA VAL A 124 -19.81 -14.09 -1.05
C VAL A 124 -19.04 -13.03 -1.86
N VAL A 125 -19.12 -11.77 -1.44
CA VAL A 125 -18.38 -10.68 -2.09
C VAL A 125 -16.87 -10.94 -2.04
N PHE A 126 -16.35 -11.41 -0.91
CA PHE A 126 -14.93 -11.72 -0.75
C PHE A 126 -14.46 -12.85 -1.67
N VAL A 127 -15.24 -13.92 -1.79
CA VAL A 127 -14.94 -15.05 -2.71
C VAL A 127 -14.90 -14.57 -4.15
N PHE A 128 -15.90 -13.80 -4.61
CA PHE A 128 -15.92 -13.25 -5.97
C PHE A 128 -14.77 -12.27 -6.20
N LEU A 129 -14.41 -11.45 -5.21
CA LEU A 129 -13.26 -10.55 -5.28
C LEU A 129 -11.96 -11.33 -5.45
N GLY A 130 -11.73 -12.37 -4.66
CA GLY A 130 -10.55 -13.22 -4.76
C GLY A 130 -10.48 -13.96 -6.09
N LEU A 131 -11.60 -14.53 -6.56
CA LEU A 131 -11.68 -15.23 -7.85
C LEU A 131 -11.38 -14.27 -9.01
N SER A 132 -11.99 -13.08 -9.01
CA SER A 132 -11.76 -12.06 -10.04
C SER A 132 -10.32 -11.55 -10.04
N ALA A 133 -9.74 -11.34 -8.86
CA ALA A 133 -8.33 -10.97 -8.72
C ALA A 133 -7.41 -12.05 -9.30
N TYR A 134 -7.64 -13.32 -8.97
CA TYR A 134 -6.87 -14.43 -9.52
C TYR A 134 -7.00 -14.54 -11.04
N MET A 135 -8.22 -14.40 -11.58
CA MET A 135 -8.47 -14.43 -13.04
C MET A 135 -7.73 -13.26 -13.75
N THR A 136 -7.60 -12.10 -13.10
CA THR A 136 -6.92 -10.94 -13.67
C THR A 136 -5.41 -11.02 -13.57
N LEU A 137 -4.89 -11.64 -12.50
CA LEU A 137 -3.45 -11.76 -12.29
C LEU A 137 -2.84 -12.91 -13.10
N ARG A 138 -3.44 -14.10 -13.04
CA ARG A 138 -2.88 -15.32 -13.61
C ARG A 138 -3.83 -16.11 -14.51
N GLY A 139 -5.07 -15.66 -14.65
CA GLY A 139 -6.10 -16.34 -15.44
C GLY A 139 -6.34 -15.70 -16.80
N LEU A 140 -7.55 -15.92 -17.33
CA LEU A 140 -7.99 -15.52 -18.66
C LEU A 140 -7.81 -14.01 -18.93
N PHE A 141 -8.17 -13.17 -17.97
CA PHE A 141 -8.03 -11.71 -18.10
C PHE A 141 -6.57 -11.23 -17.96
N GLY A 142 -5.69 -12.01 -17.36
CA GLY A 142 -4.26 -11.74 -17.30
C GLY A 142 -3.63 -11.73 -18.69
N GLY A 143 -3.94 -12.75 -19.53
CA GLY A 143 -3.48 -12.80 -20.91
C GLY A 143 -4.03 -11.65 -21.77
N TRP A 144 -5.32 -11.34 -21.61
CA TRP A 144 -5.93 -10.23 -22.32
C TRP A 144 -5.33 -8.87 -21.89
N ARG A 145 -5.14 -8.65 -20.61
CA ARG A 145 -4.50 -7.45 -20.07
C ARG A 145 -3.09 -7.27 -20.62
N SER A 146 -2.28 -8.33 -20.58
CA SER A 146 -0.88 -8.27 -21.05
C SER A 146 -0.77 -8.09 -22.56
N ALA A 147 -1.76 -8.55 -23.34
CA ALA A 147 -1.78 -8.39 -24.78
C ALA A 147 -2.25 -7.00 -25.24
N TRP A 148 -3.20 -6.38 -24.54
CA TRP A 148 -3.88 -5.16 -25.01
C TRP A 148 -3.64 -3.92 -24.16
N LEU A 149 -3.53 -4.07 -22.84
CA LEU A 149 -3.39 -2.92 -21.93
C LEU A 149 -1.94 -2.64 -21.56
N ASP A 150 -1.18 -3.67 -21.18
CA ASP A 150 0.19 -3.52 -20.71
C ASP A 150 1.21 -3.10 -21.79
N PRO A 151 1.00 -3.37 -23.11
CA PRO A 151 1.87 -2.82 -24.15
C PRO A 151 1.84 -1.30 -24.24
N VAL A 152 0.73 -0.67 -23.84
CA VAL A 152 0.58 0.78 -23.80
C VAL A 152 1.25 1.31 -22.54
N ALA A 153 2.57 1.38 -22.56
CA ALA A 153 3.39 1.79 -21.44
C ALA A 153 4.40 2.86 -21.86
N ILE A 154 4.79 3.68 -20.90
CA ILE A 154 5.89 4.64 -21.03
C ILE A 154 7.06 4.07 -20.26
N THR A 155 8.19 3.87 -20.94
CA THR A 155 9.46 3.54 -20.29
C THR A 155 10.13 4.82 -19.83
N LEU A 156 10.47 4.88 -18.55
CA LEU A 156 11.20 5.98 -17.94
C LEU A 156 12.68 5.61 -17.86
N ASP A 157 13.54 6.61 -17.94
CA ASP A 157 15.00 6.44 -17.77
C ASP A 157 15.39 6.24 -16.29
N SER A 158 14.45 6.42 -15.37
CA SER A 158 14.60 6.26 -13.93
C SER A 158 13.43 5.45 -13.36
N HIS A 159 13.49 5.16 -12.06
CA HIS A 159 12.34 4.60 -11.34
C HIS A 159 11.14 5.55 -11.39
N GLN A 160 9.91 5.00 -11.39
CA GLN A 160 8.67 5.80 -11.51
C GLN A 160 8.26 6.53 -10.21
N ASP A 161 9.09 6.50 -9.18
CA ASP A 161 8.87 7.24 -7.94
C ASP A 161 9.21 8.73 -8.08
N LEU A 162 8.41 9.59 -7.46
CA LEU A 162 8.59 11.05 -7.52
C LEU A 162 9.99 11.54 -7.11
N PRO A 163 10.61 11.04 -6.03
CA PRO A 163 11.96 11.44 -5.66
C PRO A 163 12.99 11.18 -6.76
N SER A 164 12.96 9.99 -7.39
CA SER A 164 13.90 9.63 -8.46
C SER A 164 13.68 10.47 -9.72
N LEU A 165 12.42 10.74 -10.08
CA LEU A 165 12.09 11.60 -11.23
C LEU A 165 12.58 13.05 -11.01
N ILE A 166 12.39 13.60 -9.80
CA ILE A 166 12.84 14.94 -9.45
C ILE A 166 14.37 14.99 -9.38
N ALA A 167 15.02 14.00 -8.78
CA ALA A 167 16.47 13.90 -8.72
C ALA A 167 17.07 13.86 -10.13
N ALA A 168 16.53 13.04 -11.03
CA ALA A 168 16.98 12.95 -12.42
C ALA A 168 16.77 14.26 -13.18
N ARG A 169 15.64 14.95 -12.98
CA ARG A 169 15.29 16.19 -13.71
C ARG A 169 16.11 17.40 -13.28
N PHE A 170 16.45 17.50 -11.99
CA PHE A 170 17.14 18.64 -11.40
C PHE A 170 18.57 18.34 -10.98
N ALA A 171 19.11 17.17 -11.32
CA ALA A 171 20.45 16.70 -10.94
C ALA A 171 20.73 16.84 -9.42
N LEU A 172 19.71 16.56 -8.60
CA LEU A 172 19.80 16.62 -7.14
C LEU A 172 20.35 15.31 -6.59
N ASP A 173 20.98 15.40 -5.42
CA ASP A 173 21.35 14.21 -4.66
C ASP A 173 20.08 13.38 -4.32
N PRO A 174 20.06 12.07 -4.65
CA PRO A 174 18.89 11.22 -4.43
C PRO A 174 18.39 11.25 -2.98
N ARG A 175 19.29 11.33 -2.02
CA ARG A 175 18.93 11.36 -0.60
C ARG A 175 18.18 12.63 -0.20
N SER A 176 18.62 13.79 -0.74
CA SER A 176 17.94 15.06 -0.51
C SER A 176 16.58 15.13 -1.19
N ALA A 177 16.46 14.55 -2.40
CA ALA A 177 15.19 14.45 -3.11
C ALA A 177 14.17 13.58 -2.34
N TRP A 178 14.59 12.44 -1.78
CA TRP A 178 13.75 11.60 -0.93
C TRP A 178 13.25 12.32 0.31
N LEU A 179 14.13 13.02 1.03
CA LEU A 179 13.75 13.80 2.20
C LEU A 179 12.80 14.94 1.86
N ALA A 180 13.08 15.68 0.79
CA ALA A 180 12.23 16.80 0.36
C ALA A 180 10.83 16.30 -0.07
N CYS A 181 10.76 15.33 -0.97
CA CYS A 181 9.48 14.81 -1.46
C CYS A 181 8.68 14.14 -0.35
N GLY A 182 9.32 13.28 0.44
CA GLY A 182 8.68 12.61 1.58
C GLY A 182 8.21 13.60 2.65
N GLY A 183 9.05 14.58 2.98
CA GLY A 183 8.73 15.62 3.96
C GLY A 183 7.59 16.53 3.50
N ILE A 184 7.62 17.00 2.25
CA ILE A 184 6.56 17.83 1.67
C ILE A 184 5.24 17.05 1.59
N ALA A 185 5.28 15.81 1.11
CA ALA A 185 4.08 14.98 0.99
C ALA A 185 3.49 14.64 2.37
N ALA A 186 4.30 14.14 3.30
CA ALA A 186 3.85 13.82 4.65
C ALA A 186 3.40 15.06 5.41
N GLY A 187 4.14 16.18 5.32
CA GLY A 187 3.79 17.45 5.96
C GLY A 187 2.50 18.04 5.39
N GLY A 188 2.35 18.10 4.08
CA GLY A 188 1.15 18.60 3.41
C GLY A 188 -0.10 17.79 3.73
N LEU A 189 -0.01 16.45 3.62
CA LEU A 189 -1.12 15.55 3.98
C LEU A 189 -1.44 15.61 5.47
N GLY A 190 -0.43 15.67 6.34
CA GLY A 190 -0.60 15.80 7.78
C GLY A 190 -1.26 17.10 8.17
N LEU A 191 -0.83 18.22 7.58
CA LEU A 191 -1.41 19.54 7.81
C LEU A 191 -2.87 19.59 7.36
N PHE A 192 -3.17 19.08 6.16
CA PHE A 192 -4.54 18.96 5.67
C PHE A 192 -5.40 18.11 6.62
N ALA A 193 -4.89 16.96 7.07
CA ALA A 193 -5.62 16.09 7.97
C ALA A 193 -5.92 16.75 9.31
N LEU A 194 -4.91 17.35 9.94
CA LEU A 194 -5.00 17.91 11.29
C LEU A 194 -5.64 19.30 11.34
N SER A 195 -5.96 19.92 10.21
CA SER A 195 -6.63 21.23 10.14
C SER A 195 -8.06 21.21 10.68
N SER A 196 -8.70 20.05 10.89
CA SER A 196 -10.03 19.92 11.46
C SER A 196 -10.00 19.46 12.91
N ARG A 197 -10.86 20.07 13.74
CA ARG A 197 -11.02 19.69 15.15
C ARG A 197 -11.55 18.26 15.34
N GLU A 198 -12.29 17.74 14.38
CA GLU A 198 -12.84 16.38 14.42
C GLU A 198 -11.76 15.31 14.38
N MET A 199 -10.64 15.59 13.69
CA MET A 199 -9.51 14.68 13.64
C MET A 199 -8.78 14.52 14.97
N TRP A 200 -8.94 15.47 15.91
CA TRP A 200 -8.32 15.39 17.25
C TRP A 200 -9.07 14.43 18.19
N ARG A 201 -10.21 13.89 17.77
CA ARG A 201 -10.86 12.83 18.51
C ARG A 201 -10.00 11.56 18.48
N PRO A 202 -9.96 10.78 19.58
CA PRO A 202 -9.03 9.65 19.69
C PRO A 202 -9.28 8.55 18.62
N ALA A 203 -10.52 8.30 18.24
CA ALA A 203 -10.82 7.24 17.28
C ALA A 203 -10.31 7.56 15.84
N PRO A 204 -10.61 8.72 15.22
CA PRO A 204 -10.04 9.09 13.92
C PRO A 204 -8.51 9.20 13.96
N LEU A 205 -7.96 9.87 14.97
CA LEU A 205 -6.54 10.13 15.07
C LEU A 205 -5.73 8.83 15.21
N LEU A 206 -6.02 8.06 16.26
CA LEU A 206 -5.29 6.81 16.53
C LEU A 206 -5.53 5.76 15.45
N GLY A 207 -6.76 5.67 14.91
CA GLY A 207 -7.07 4.77 13.82
C GLY A 207 -6.25 5.05 12.57
N SER A 208 -6.15 6.32 12.16
CA SER A 208 -5.38 6.73 10.98
C SER A 208 -3.88 6.49 11.16
N VAL A 209 -3.33 6.88 12.31
CA VAL A 209 -1.91 6.66 12.61
C VAL A 209 -1.60 5.17 12.69
N ALA A 210 -2.46 4.36 13.34
CA ALA A 210 -2.26 2.92 13.42
C ALA A 210 -2.28 2.27 12.03
N ILE A 211 -3.20 2.67 11.15
CA ILE A 211 -3.27 2.16 9.77
C ILE A 211 -2.00 2.54 9.00
N GLY A 212 -1.55 3.80 9.07
CA GLY A 212 -0.29 4.21 8.45
C GLY A 212 0.92 3.45 9.00
N ALA A 213 0.97 3.23 10.30
CA ALA A 213 2.02 2.47 10.96
C ALA A 213 2.06 0.98 10.53
N THR A 214 0.90 0.36 10.27
CA THR A 214 0.87 -1.03 9.75
C THR A 214 1.46 -1.13 8.35
N ILE A 215 1.32 -0.11 7.50
CA ILE A 215 1.97 -0.05 6.18
C ILE A 215 3.50 0.04 6.35
N VAL A 216 3.98 0.90 7.25
CA VAL A 216 5.41 1.01 7.56
C VAL A 216 5.96 -0.31 8.11
N ALA A 217 5.21 -0.97 9.00
CA ALA A 217 5.57 -2.28 9.53
C ALA A 217 5.59 -3.37 8.44
N GLY A 218 4.68 -3.30 7.46
CA GLY A 218 4.68 -4.17 6.28
C GLY A 218 5.96 -4.00 5.45
N TRP A 219 6.35 -2.75 5.15
CA TRP A 219 7.61 -2.46 4.48
C TRP A 219 8.84 -2.95 5.25
N TYR A 220 8.85 -2.76 6.57
CA TYR A 220 9.94 -3.26 7.41
C TYR A 220 9.99 -4.78 7.45
N LEU A 221 8.82 -5.43 7.54
CA LEU A 221 8.73 -6.89 7.54
C LEU A 221 9.22 -7.49 6.21
N SER A 222 8.73 -6.98 5.09
CA SER A 222 9.06 -7.54 3.77
C SER A 222 10.45 -7.13 3.29
N GLY A 223 10.86 -5.87 3.52
CA GLY A 223 12.10 -5.33 2.98
C GLY A 223 13.33 -5.50 3.86
N HIS A 224 13.14 -5.70 5.18
CA HIS A 224 14.27 -5.85 6.11
C HIS A 224 14.32 -7.23 6.74
N LEU A 225 13.23 -7.68 7.37
CA LEU A 225 13.20 -8.96 8.07
C LEU A 225 13.07 -10.15 7.12
N GLY A 226 12.33 -9.96 6.02
CA GLY A 226 12.11 -10.98 5.00
C GLY A 226 13.13 -10.95 3.85
N PHE A 227 14.12 -10.06 3.90
CA PHE A 227 15.14 -9.97 2.85
C PHE A 227 16.25 -10.99 3.07
N LEU A 228 16.49 -11.82 2.05
CA LEU A 228 17.58 -12.76 1.98
C LEU A 228 18.56 -12.25 0.91
N PRO A 229 19.81 -11.91 1.26
CA PRO A 229 20.79 -11.42 0.29
C PRO A 229 21.11 -12.43 -0.80
N GLU A 230 21.02 -13.72 -0.48
CA GLU A 230 21.34 -14.82 -1.38
C GLU A 230 20.46 -16.02 -1.02
N ASP A 231 19.60 -16.43 -1.94
CA ASP A 231 18.76 -17.62 -1.81
C ASP A 231 19.63 -18.86 -2.09
N PRO A 232 19.62 -19.88 -1.23
CA PRO A 232 20.41 -21.11 -1.43
C PRO A 232 20.10 -21.87 -2.72
N GLU A 233 18.91 -21.71 -3.29
CA GLU A 233 18.50 -22.42 -4.50
C GLU A 233 18.77 -21.64 -5.79
N THR A 234 18.57 -20.30 -5.77
CA THR A 234 18.67 -19.45 -6.97
C THR A 234 19.92 -18.59 -7.03
N LEU A 235 20.64 -18.42 -5.90
CA LEU A 235 21.79 -17.53 -5.75
C LEU A 235 21.46 -16.06 -6.06
N GLU A 236 20.18 -15.70 -6.07
CA GLU A 236 19.69 -14.33 -6.26
C GLU A 236 19.09 -13.78 -4.96
N PRO A 237 19.05 -12.46 -4.81
CA PRO A 237 18.36 -11.84 -3.67
C PRO A 237 16.87 -12.21 -3.65
N ALA A 238 16.36 -12.67 -2.52
CA ALA A 238 14.98 -13.09 -2.37
C ALA A 238 14.27 -12.35 -1.22
N PHE A 239 12.96 -12.17 -1.39
CA PHE A 239 12.09 -11.59 -0.37
C PHE A 239 11.10 -12.65 0.11
N LEU A 240 11.39 -13.29 1.24
CA LEU A 240 10.66 -14.45 1.78
C LEU A 240 9.21 -14.14 2.16
N ALA A 241 8.90 -12.88 2.44
CA ALA A 241 7.56 -12.45 2.83
C ALA A 241 6.62 -12.18 1.63
N THR A 242 7.10 -12.36 0.40
CA THR A 242 6.36 -12.00 -0.82
C THR A 242 6.36 -13.15 -1.82
N ASN A 243 5.30 -13.23 -2.63
CA ASN A 243 5.18 -14.22 -3.70
C ASN A 243 5.71 -13.72 -5.05
N SER A 244 6.10 -12.46 -5.14
CA SER A 244 6.56 -11.81 -6.38
C SER A 244 8.07 -11.81 -6.55
N GLY A 245 8.82 -12.23 -5.52
CA GLY A 245 10.28 -12.09 -5.48
C GLY A 245 10.74 -10.63 -5.35
N ARG A 246 9.82 -9.70 -5.04
CA ARG A 246 10.07 -8.29 -4.82
C ARG A 246 9.45 -7.82 -3.51
N MET A 247 9.92 -6.71 -2.98
CA MET A 247 9.40 -6.12 -1.75
C MET A 247 7.96 -5.62 -1.93
N GLU A 248 7.08 -5.94 -0.99
CA GLU A 248 5.67 -5.54 -0.94
C GLU A 248 5.30 -5.07 0.48
N SER A 249 4.27 -4.23 0.61
CA SER A 249 3.73 -3.75 1.90
C SER A 249 2.40 -4.39 2.25
#